data_8cb9f1b80171c44eee32b95f0bc54853
#
_entry.id   8cb9f1b80171c44eee32b95f0bc54853
#
_cell.length_a   1.000
_cell.length_b   1.000
_cell.length_c   1.000
_cell.angle_alpha   90.00
_cell.angle_beta   90.00
_cell.angle_gamma   90.00
#
_symmetry.space_group_name_H-M   'P 1'
#
loop_
_entity.id
_entity.type
_entity.pdbx_description
1 polymer ?
#
loop_
_entity_poly.entity_id
_entity_poly.type
_entity_poly.pdbx_seq_one_letter_code
_entity_poly.pdbx_strand_id
1 'polypeptide(L)'
;MNSYLDLQSLCRRLEFAQAAQNQAMAEAQTRMNPESNARCERVGSPERGAFAVYLGPGHMLNQGLALGLDGPMKEEGLEALEAILGHPTVLELSAGADPGLYRMLSKRGYRIQMFQQVWMRELEDLPPNPAPDVVVRPIEPGEEKLFASAVAAGFFERDELNNEGLGIMMPTTKAKGTTCFLAFIGDEPIGACTVGISDGVAALSGTSVRPSFRGRGGQGAMIQARLAFAKESGCALACSATVPHGHSQFNLQKMGFRVAYPKLEMVRGL
;
A
#
# COMPACT_ATOMS: atom_id res chain seq x y z
N MET A 1 0.91 31.30 5.77
CA MET A 1 1.51 29.98 5.46
C MET A 1 0.80 29.40 4.25
N ASN A 2 1.50 28.93 3.26
CA ASN A 2 0.92 28.55 1.97
C ASN A 2 0.39 27.11 2.07
N SER A 3 -0.90 26.96 2.38
CA SER A 3 -1.55 25.64 2.62
C SER A 3 -1.37 24.61 1.48
N TYR A 4 -1.15 25.08 0.26
CA TYR A 4 -0.92 24.21 -0.90
C TYR A 4 0.49 23.59 -0.89
N LEU A 5 1.52 24.34 -0.52
CA LEU A 5 2.88 23.82 -0.39
C LEU A 5 2.98 22.80 0.74
N ASP A 6 2.25 23.02 1.83
CA ASP A 6 2.15 22.06 2.94
C ASP A 6 1.46 20.76 2.48
N LEU A 7 0.39 20.85 1.68
CA LEU A 7 -0.29 19.69 1.13
C LEU A 7 0.62 18.90 0.17
N GLN A 8 1.33 19.57 -0.74
CA GLN A 8 2.22 18.90 -1.69
C GLN A 8 3.36 18.16 -0.97
N SER A 9 3.95 18.80 0.04
CA SER A 9 4.99 18.19 0.88
C SER A 9 4.46 16.95 1.62
N LEU A 10 3.26 17.04 2.20
CA LEU A 10 2.61 15.92 2.86
C LEU A 10 2.33 14.77 1.88
N CYS A 11 1.69 15.07 0.74
CA CYS A 11 1.42 14.08 -0.30
C CYS A 11 2.71 13.37 -0.72
N ARG A 12 3.76 14.12 -1.01
CA ARG A 12 5.04 13.57 -1.38
C ARG A 12 5.57 12.60 -0.33
N ARG A 13 5.59 13.01 0.94
CA ARG A 13 6.11 12.19 2.03
C ARG A 13 5.35 10.87 2.17
N LEU A 14 4.02 10.89 2.10
CA LEU A 14 3.19 9.69 2.26
C LEU A 14 3.20 8.80 1.01
N GLU A 15 3.13 9.39 -0.20
CA GLU A 15 3.18 8.64 -1.45
C GLU A 15 4.54 7.96 -1.67
N PHE A 16 5.63 8.61 -1.28
CA PHE A 16 6.97 8.02 -1.38
C PHE A 16 7.16 6.86 -0.41
N ALA A 17 6.59 6.93 0.80
CA ALA A 17 6.64 5.82 1.74
C ALA A 17 5.87 4.59 1.20
N GLN A 18 4.70 4.79 0.59
CA GLN A 18 3.95 3.74 -0.07
C GLN A 18 4.70 3.17 -1.28
N ALA A 19 5.26 4.04 -2.11
CA ALA A 19 6.01 3.64 -3.30
C ALA A 19 7.28 2.86 -2.94
N ALA A 20 7.99 3.23 -1.87
CA ALA A 20 9.16 2.51 -1.38
C ALA A 20 8.82 1.07 -0.97
N GLN A 21 7.67 0.83 -0.34
CA GLN A 21 7.20 -0.51 -0.03
C GLN A 21 6.93 -1.33 -1.31
N ASN A 22 6.29 -0.74 -2.31
CA ASN A 22 6.03 -1.40 -3.59
C ASN A 22 7.32 -1.67 -4.38
N GLN A 23 8.29 -0.74 -4.33
CA GLN A 23 9.62 -0.96 -4.89
C GLN A 23 10.31 -2.16 -4.23
N ALA A 24 10.33 -2.23 -2.90
CA ALA A 24 10.95 -3.33 -2.17
C ALA A 24 10.28 -4.68 -2.50
N MET A 25 8.97 -4.68 -2.75
CA MET A 25 8.24 -5.86 -3.20
C MET A 25 8.63 -6.26 -4.62
N ALA A 26 8.78 -5.31 -5.56
CA ALA A 26 9.24 -5.60 -6.91
C ALA A 26 10.67 -6.18 -6.91
N GLU A 27 11.57 -5.63 -6.10
CA GLU A 27 12.92 -6.16 -5.92
C GLU A 27 12.91 -7.58 -5.33
N ALA A 28 12.01 -7.86 -4.38
CA ALA A 28 11.83 -9.20 -3.83
C ALA A 28 11.29 -10.18 -4.88
N GLN A 29 10.30 -9.75 -5.67
CA GLN A 29 9.74 -10.55 -6.76
C GLN A 29 10.81 -10.91 -7.80
N THR A 30 11.65 -9.97 -8.20
CA THR A 30 12.76 -10.21 -9.13
C THR A 30 13.73 -11.28 -8.59
N ARG A 31 14.06 -11.22 -7.29
CA ARG A 31 14.94 -12.22 -6.66
C ARG A 31 14.31 -13.60 -6.55
N MET A 32 12.99 -13.67 -6.28
CA MET A 32 12.27 -14.94 -6.08
C MET A 32 11.85 -15.57 -7.39
N ASN A 33 11.51 -14.76 -8.39
CA ASN A 33 11.03 -15.18 -9.70
C ASN A 33 11.58 -14.25 -10.80
N PRO A 34 12.82 -14.46 -11.24
CA PRO A 34 13.46 -13.64 -12.29
C PRO A 34 12.67 -13.59 -13.60
N GLU A 35 11.94 -14.66 -13.92
CA GLU A 35 11.14 -14.76 -15.15
C GLU A 35 9.91 -13.81 -15.14
N SER A 36 9.50 -13.31 -13.97
CA SER A 36 8.42 -12.32 -13.87
C SER A 36 8.75 -10.99 -14.54
N ASN A 37 10.04 -10.70 -14.78
CA ASN A 37 10.55 -9.41 -15.23
C ASN A 37 10.12 -8.25 -14.31
N ALA A 38 9.86 -8.56 -13.03
CA ALA A 38 9.46 -7.57 -12.05
C ALA A 38 10.53 -6.49 -11.91
N ARG A 39 10.09 -5.23 -11.83
CA ARG A 39 10.97 -4.08 -11.70
C ARG A 39 10.25 -2.89 -11.11
N CYS A 40 11.00 -2.00 -10.53
CA CYS A 40 10.53 -0.67 -10.18
C CYS A 40 11.52 0.35 -10.73
N GLU A 41 11.03 1.25 -11.56
CA GLU A 41 11.87 2.26 -12.20
C GLU A 41 11.38 3.67 -11.80
N ARG A 42 12.33 4.59 -11.68
CA ARG A 42 12.03 6.01 -11.50
C ARG A 42 11.91 6.68 -12.85
N VAL A 43 10.82 7.40 -13.05
CA VAL A 43 10.55 8.10 -14.30
C VAL A 43 10.55 9.61 -14.05
N GLY A 44 11.33 10.32 -14.84
CA GLY A 44 11.54 11.77 -14.73
C GLY A 44 12.86 12.10 -14.04
N SER A 45 12.92 12.06 -12.71
CA SER A 45 14.14 12.31 -11.94
C SER A 45 14.50 11.10 -11.09
N PRO A 46 15.80 10.72 -10.99
CA PRO A 46 16.21 9.58 -10.16
C PRO A 46 15.80 9.71 -8.67
N GLU A 47 15.81 10.93 -8.13
CA GLU A 47 15.53 11.17 -6.71
C GLU A 47 14.07 11.55 -6.45
N ARG A 48 13.41 12.15 -7.44
CA ARG A 48 12.11 12.83 -7.26
C ARG A 48 11.04 12.37 -8.25
N GLY A 49 11.39 11.55 -9.24
CA GLY A 49 10.44 11.09 -10.26
C GLY A 49 9.35 10.16 -9.73
N ALA A 50 8.35 9.94 -10.57
CA ALA A 50 7.34 8.93 -10.34
C ALA A 50 7.94 7.53 -10.30
N PHE A 51 7.23 6.59 -9.69
CA PHE A 51 7.60 5.18 -9.69
C PHE A 51 6.73 4.41 -10.69
N ALA A 52 7.36 3.66 -11.57
CA ALA A 52 6.68 2.63 -12.36
C ALA A 52 6.94 1.27 -11.70
N VAL A 53 5.93 0.71 -11.05
CA VAL A 53 6.03 -0.59 -10.36
C VAL A 53 5.42 -1.66 -11.25
N TYR A 54 6.22 -2.61 -11.68
CA TYR A 54 5.79 -3.77 -12.47
C TYR A 54 6.22 -5.06 -11.78
N LEU A 55 5.28 -5.92 -11.44
CA LEU A 55 5.48 -7.16 -10.68
C LEU A 55 5.31 -8.43 -11.53
N GLY A 56 5.03 -8.25 -12.81
CA GLY A 56 4.82 -9.33 -13.76
C GLY A 56 3.51 -9.17 -14.55
N PRO A 57 3.29 -9.99 -15.58
CA PRO A 57 2.09 -9.91 -16.42
C PRO A 57 0.81 -10.07 -15.60
N GLY A 58 -0.13 -9.13 -15.76
CA GLY A 58 -1.45 -9.19 -15.11
C GLY A 58 -1.44 -9.01 -13.58
N HIS A 59 -0.32 -8.65 -12.98
CA HIS A 59 -0.27 -8.47 -11.53
C HIS A 59 -1.07 -7.22 -11.11
N MET A 60 -1.97 -7.38 -10.13
CA MET A 60 -2.92 -6.34 -9.70
C MET A 60 -2.27 -5.06 -9.13
N LEU A 61 -0.99 -5.10 -8.79
CA LEU A 61 -0.22 -3.96 -8.28
C LEU A 61 0.75 -3.38 -9.33
N ASN A 62 0.55 -3.68 -10.61
CA ASN A 62 1.26 -2.98 -11.69
C ASN A 62 0.71 -1.57 -11.80
N GLN A 63 1.48 -0.57 -11.37
CA GLN A 63 0.95 0.79 -11.28
C GLN A 63 2.04 1.86 -11.28
N GLY A 64 1.66 3.06 -11.71
CA GLY A 64 2.45 4.28 -11.54
C GLY A 64 2.06 4.98 -10.25
N LEU A 65 3.05 5.39 -9.46
CA LEU A 65 2.87 6.01 -8.14
C LEU A 65 3.62 7.34 -8.04
N ALA A 66 3.16 8.22 -7.16
CA ALA A 66 3.80 9.49 -6.84
C ALA A 66 3.99 10.43 -8.07
N LEU A 67 3.05 10.38 -9.02
CA LEU A 67 3.11 11.18 -10.25
C LEU A 67 2.87 12.67 -9.97
N GLY A 68 3.67 13.52 -10.61
CA GLY A 68 3.46 14.97 -10.62
C GLY A 68 3.65 15.67 -9.26
N LEU A 69 4.34 15.03 -8.30
CA LEU A 69 4.58 15.59 -6.97
C LEU A 69 5.78 16.53 -6.89
N ASP A 70 6.68 16.47 -7.88
CA ASP A 70 7.87 17.33 -7.97
C ASP A 70 7.79 18.31 -9.15
N GLY A 71 6.58 18.65 -9.57
CA GLY A 71 6.31 19.56 -10.68
C GLY A 71 5.67 18.86 -11.89
N PRO A 72 5.49 19.59 -13.02
CA PRO A 72 4.83 19.08 -14.18
C PRO A 72 5.52 17.84 -14.78
N MET A 73 4.76 16.78 -14.99
CA MET A 73 5.23 15.62 -15.72
C MET A 73 5.22 15.95 -17.23
N LYS A 74 6.29 15.59 -17.93
CA LYS A 74 6.39 15.72 -19.37
C LYS A 74 5.77 14.51 -20.10
N GLU A 75 5.42 14.68 -21.38
CA GLU A 75 4.87 13.59 -22.21
C GLU A 75 5.81 12.38 -22.27
N GLU A 76 7.13 12.61 -22.41
CA GLU A 76 8.12 11.53 -22.48
C GLU A 76 8.16 10.71 -21.16
N GLY A 77 7.92 11.36 -20.02
CA GLY A 77 7.83 10.67 -18.74
C GLY A 77 6.60 9.78 -18.66
N LEU A 78 5.46 10.23 -19.17
CA LEU A 78 4.25 9.42 -19.21
C LEU A 78 4.39 8.25 -20.18
N GLU A 79 5.02 8.46 -21.34
CA GLU A 79 5.33 7.40 -22.31
C GLU A 79 6.25 6.32 -21.71
N ALA A 80 7.26 6.73 -20.94
CA ALA A 80 8.13 5.79 -20.24
C ALA A 80 7.36 4.97 -19.21
N LEU A 81 6.45 5.57 -18.43
CA LEU A 81 5.57 4.85 -17.51
C LEU A 81 4.71 3.81 -18.25
N GLU A 82 4.07 4.22 -19.34
CA GLU A 82 3.23 3.34 -20.17
C GLU A 82 4.02 2.17 -20.75
N ALA A 83 5.24 2.42 -21.21
CA ALA A 83 6.11 1.38 -21.77
C ALA A 83 6.55 0.35 -20.71
N ILE A 84 6.76 0.78 -19.45
CA ILE A 84 7.15 -0.11 -18.35
C ILE A 84 5.96 -0.93 -17.87
N LEU A 85 4.80 -0.30 -17.69
CA LEU A 85 3.61 -0.90 -17.10
C LEU A 85 2.81 -1.77 -18.08
N GLY A 86 2.84 -1.43 -19.36
CA GLY A 86 2.03 -2.09 -20.38
C GLY A 86 0.53 -1.78 -20.26
N HIS A 87 -0.31 -2.65 -20.81
CA HIS A 87 -1.77 -2.50 -20.77
C HIS A 87 -2.43 -3.61 -19.94
N PRO A 88 -3.44 -3.30 -19.11
CA PRO A 88 -3.90 -1.94 -18.79
C PRO A 88 -2.84 -1.14 -18.02
N THR A 89 -2.77 0.16 -18.29
CA THR A 89 -1.89 1.08 -17.53
C THR A 89 -2.69 1.71 -16.41
N VAL A 90 -2.29 1.46 -15.17
CA VAL A 90 -2.93 1.99 -13.94
C VAL A 90 -2.02 3.05 -13.32
N LEU A 91 -2.57 4.22 -13.01
CA LEU A 91 -1.85 5.35 -12.42
C LEU A 91 -2.59 5.87 -11.19
N GLU A 92 -1.90 6.00 -10.07
CA GLU A 92 -2.42 6.64 -8.86
C GLU A 92 -1.99 8.10 -8.79
N LEU A 93 -2.97 9.00 -8.61
CA LEU A 93 -2.76 10.43 -8.51
C LEU A 93 -3.27 10.96 -7.18
N SER A 94 -2.38 11.53 -6.38
CA SER A 94 -2.76 12.24 -5.15
C SER A 94 -3.21 13.66 -5.44
N ALA A 95 -3.93 14.27 -4.49
CA ALA A 95 -4.37 15.66 -4.58
C ALA A 95 -3.23 16.68 -4.69
N GLY A 96 -1.99 16.28 -4.37
CA GLY A 96 -0.79 17.11 -4.53
C GLY A 96 -0.15 17.05 -5.91
N ALA A 97 -0.67 16.23 -6.84
CA ALA A 97 -0.14 16.12 -8.18
C ALA A 97 -0.33 17.42 -8.98
N ASP A 98 0.58 17.70 -9.90
CA ASP A 98 0.46 18.87 -10.80
C ASP A 98 -0.86 18.83 -11.57
N PRO A 99 -1.65 19.93 -11.56
CA PRO A 99 -2.95 19.95 -12.24
C PRO A 99 -2.89 19.75 -13.76
N GLY A 100 -1.74 20.02 -14.39
CA GLY A 100 -1.53 19.78 -15.82
C GLY A 100 -1.57 18.29 -16.17
N LEU A 101 -1.17 17.44 -15.23
CA LEU A 101 -1.17 15.99 -15.40
C LEU A 101 -2.58 15.42 -15.65
N TYR A 102 -3.59 15.90 -14.93
CA TYR A 102 -4.98 15.45 -15.14
C TYR A 102 -5.47 15.73 -16.57
N ARG A 103 -5.13 16.90 -17.13
CA ARG A 103 -5.47 17.25 -18.52
C ARG A 103 -4.72 16.38 -19.54
N MET A 104 -3.45 16.10 -19.25
CA MET A 104 -2.62 15.22 -20.10
C MET A 104 -3.21 13.81 -20.12
N LEU A 105 -3.51 13.23 -18.98
CA LEU A 105 -4.10 11.88 -18.88
C LEU A 105 -5.46 11.80 -19.56
N SER A 106 -6.34 12.79 -19.37
CA SER A 106 -7.64 12.84 -20.02
C SER A 106 -7.51 12.86 -21.55
N LYS A 107 -6.58 13.66 -22.10
CA LYS A 107 -6.32 13.70 -23.55
C LYS A 107 -5.79 12.36 -24.10
N ARG A 108 -5.07 11.60 -23.30
CA ARG A 108 -4.53 10.27 -23.65
C ARG A 108 -5.55 9.13 -23.44
N GLY A 109 -6.79 9.45 -23.06
CA GLY A 109 -7.86 8.47 -22.90
C GLY A 109 -7.88 7.73 -21.57
N TYR A 110 -7.14 8.21 -20.56
CA TYR A 110 -7.29 7.69 -19.20
C TYR A 110 -8.66 8.02 -18.63
N ARG A 111 -9.23 7.06 -17.91
CA ARG A 111 -10.52 7.19 -17.22
C ARG A 111 -10.34 6.97 -15.74
N ILE A 112 -11.13 7.66 -14.91
CA ILE A 112 -11.17 7.41 -13.47
C ILE A 112 -11.76 6.02 -13.27
N GLN A 113 -11.04 5.16 -12.56
CA GLN A 113 -11.49 3.84 -12.18
C GLN A 113 -11.98 3.82 -10.74
N MET A 114 -11.23 4.48 -9.83
CA MET A 114 -11.55 4.43 -8.41
C MET A 114 -11.16 5.74 -7.70
N PHE A 115 -11.90 6.05 -6.65
CA PHE A 115 -11.52 7.06 -5.67
C PHE A 115 -11.00 6.37 -4.42
N GLN A 116 -9.93 6.92 -3.86
CA GLN A 116 -9.37 6.50 -2.59
C GLN A 116 -9.20 7.69 -1.65
N GLN A 117 -9.07 7.42 -0.38
CA GLN A 117 -8.66 8.39 0.64
C GLN A 117 -7.37 7.91 1.28
N VAL A 118 -6.40 8.79 1.35
CA VAL A 118 -5.18 8.57 2.13
C VAL A 118 -5.42 9.08 3.54
N TRP A 119 -5.14 8.22 4.50
CA TRP A 119 -5.30 8.44 5.92
C TRP A 119 -3.94 8.60 6.56
N MET A 120 -3.84 9.45 7.58
CA MET A 120 -2.63 9.64 8.35
C MET A 120 -2.91 9.70 9.84
N ARG A 121 -1.90 9.36 10.64
CA ARG A 121 -1.88 9.49 12.09
C ARG A 121 -0.48 9.79 12.58
N GLU A 122 -0.34 10.73 13.51
CA GLU A 122 0.86 10.91 14.32
C GLU A 122 0.97 9.77 15.35
N LEU A 123 2.21 9.37 15.69
CA LEU A 123 2.50 8.23 16.58
C LEU A 123 2.86 8.63 18.01
N GLU A 124 2.53 9.85 18.43
CA GLU A 124 2.77 10.33 19.81
C GLU A 124 2.00 9.49 20.82
N ASP A 125 0.68 9.42 20.64
CA ASP A 125 -0.22 8.62 21.48
C ASP A 125 -0.80 7.45 20.70
N LEU A 126 -0.71 6.25 21.25
CA LEU A 126 -1.25 5.05 20.61
C LEU A 126 -2.60 4.65 21.20
N PRO A 127 -3.56 4.22 20.35
CA PRO A 127 -4.81 3.69 20.84
C PRO A 127 -4.58 2.33 21.53
N PRO A 128 -5.40 1.95 22.51
CA PRO A 128 -5.36 0.60 23.06
C PRO A 128 -5.76 -0.44 22.01
N ASN A 129 -5.36 -1.69 22.23
CA ASN A 129 -5.86 -2.81 21.41
C ASN A 129 -7.38 -2.96 21.63
N PRO A 130 -8.20 -2.80 20.58
CA PRO A 130 -9.67 -2.89 20.71
C PRO A 130 -10.20 -4.32 20.84
N ALA A 131 -9.33 -5.34 20.70
CA ALA A 131 -9.68 -6.75 20.80
C ALA A 131 -8.57 -7.51 21.55
N PRO A 132 -8.59 -7.52 22.90
CA PRO A 132 -7.52 -8.13 23.71
C PRO A 132 -7.29 -9.62 23.44
N ASP A 133 -8.33 -10.34 22.98
CA ASP A 133 -8.24 -11.77 22.63
C ASP A 133 -7.53 -12.01 21.28
N VAL A 134 -7.27 -10.95 20.52
CA VAL A 134 -6.54 -11.04 19.25
C VAL A 134 -5.06 -10.73 19.49
N VAL A 135 -4.24 -11.74 19.33
CA VAL A 135 -2.78 -11.63 19.38
C VAL A 135 -2.25 -11.32 17.99
N VAL A 136 -1.51 -10.23 17.86
CA VAL A 136 -0.87 -9.82 16.58
C VAL A 136 0.64 -9.75 16.81
N ARG A 137 1.38 -10.47 15.99
CA ARG A 137 2.85 -10.50 16.07
C ARG A 137 3.50 -10.53 14.68
N PRO A 138 4.76 -10.10 14.55
CA PRO A 138 5.55 -10.38 13.35
C PRO A 138 5.59 -11.88 13.06
N ILE A 139 5.72 -12.22 11.77
CA ILE A 139 5.91 -13.61 11.37
C ILE A 139 7.27 -14.11 11.84
N GLU A 140 7.34 -15.40 12.17
CA GLU A 140 8.57 -16.12 12.47
C GLU A 140 9.14 -16.78 11.20
N PRO A 141 10.44 -17.12 11.18
CA PRO A 141 11.03 -17.90 10.10
C PRO A 141 10.26 -19.20 9.83
N GLY A 142 9.83 -19.40 8.59
CA GLY A 142 9.00 -20.54 8.18
C GLY A 142 7.50 -20.26 8.10
N GLU A 143 7.03 -19.13 8.60
CA GLU A 143 5.62 -18.74 8.55
C GLU A 143 5.23 -17.95 7.28
N GLU A 144 6.15 -17.75 6.35
CA GLU A 144 5.91 -16.96 5.13
C GLU A 144 4.72 -17.47 4.32
N LYS A 145 4.58 -18.81 4.19
CA LYS A 145 3.43 -19.40 3.51
C LYS A 145 2.13 -19.21 4.27
N LEU A 146 2.16 -19.33 5.59
CA LEU A 146 1.00 -19.10 6.45
C LEU A 146 0.52 -17.66 6.32
N PHE A 147 1.46 -16.70 6.38
CA PHE A 147 1.17 -15.29 6.14
C PHE A 147 0.51 -15.06 4.78
N ALA A 148 1.13 -15.55 3.70
CA ALA A 148 0.63 -15.36 2.35
C ALA A 148 -0.76 -15.97 2.15
N SER A 149 -1.01 -17.17 2.71
CA SER A 149 -2.33 -17.80 2.71
C SER A 149 -3.38 -17.00 3.49
N ALA A 150 -3.02 -16.47 4.66
CA ALA A 150 -3.94 -15.70 5.50
C ALA A 150 -4.32 -14.37 4.83
N VAL A 151 -3.35 -13.69 4.18
CA VAL A 151 -3.63 -12.48 3.39
C VAL A 151 -4.55 -12.83 2.23
N ALA A 152 -4.20 -13.84 1.44
CA ALA A 152 -4.98 -14.26 0.26
C ALA A 152 -6.40 -14.69 0.63
N ALA A 153 -6.59 -15.45 1.70
CA ALA A 153 -7.89 -15.90 2.16
C ALA A 153 -8.86 -14.73 2.39
N GLY A 154 -8.43 -13.69 3.10
CA GLY A 154 -9.27 -12.54 3.34
C GLY A 154 -9.52 -11.66 2.10
N PHE A 155 -8.55 -11.54 1.18
CA PHE A 155 -8.74 -10.81 -0.08
C PHE A 155 -9.63 -11.54 -1.08
N PHE A 156 -9.54 -12.87 -1.13
CA PHE A 156 -10.37 -13.69 -2.03
C PHE A 156 -11.67 -14.19 -1.38
N GLU A 157 -12.08 -13.58 -0.27
CA GLU A 157 -13.35 -13.84 0.41
C GLU A 157 -13.56 -15.33 0.76
N ARG A 158 -12.53 -16.00 1.28
CA ARG A 158 -12.58 -17.39 1.69
C ARG A 158 -11.98 -17.61 3.08
N ASP A 159 -12.39 -18.71 3.73
CA ASP A 159 -11.88 -19.06 5.08
C ASP A 159 -10.72 -20.06 5.03
N GLU A 160 -10.59 -20.81 3.93
CA GLU A 160 -9.56 -21.83 3.80
C GLU A 160 -8.18 -21.22 3.55
N LEU A 161 -7.19 -21.70 4.32
CA LEU A 161 -5.78 -21.39 4.13
C LEU A 161 -5.17 -22.38 3.15
N ASN A 162 -5.03 -21.98 1.90
CA ASN A 162 -4.49 -22.82 0.82
C ASN A 162 -3.39 -22.09 0.03
N ASN A 163 -2.90 -22.72 -1.02
CA ASN A 163 -1.79 -22.19 -1.82
C ASN A 163 -2.21 -21.17 -2.90
N GLU A 164 -3.50 -20.90 -3.06
CA GLU A 164 -3.98 -19.93 -4.04
C GLU A 164 -3.61 -18.50 -3.61
N GLY A 165 -3.06 -17.73 -4.52
CA GLY A 165 -2.59 -16.38 -4.25
C GLY A 165 -1.20 -16.28 -3.59
N LEU A 166 -0.55 -17.40 -3.28
CA LEU A 166 0.81 -17.36 -2.69
C LEU A 166 1.79 -16.60 -3.57
N GLY A 167 1.76 -16.81 -4.89
CA GLY A 167 2.65 -16.12 -5.82
C GLY A 167 2.54 -14.61 -5.78
N ILE A 168 1.36 -14.09 -5.44
CA ILE A 168 1.10 -12.66 -5.31
C ILE A 168 1.60 -12.12 -3.97
N MET A 169 1.43 -12.88 -2.87
CA MET A 169 1.68 -12.41 -1.51
C MET A 169 3.08 -12.73 -0.97
N MET A 170 3.70 -13.81 -1.45
CA MET A 170 5.02 -14.25 -0.98
C MET A 170 6.13 -13.20 -1.12
N PRO A 171 6.23 -12.42 -2.22
CA PRO A 171 7.28 -11.42 -2.37
C PRO A 171 7.29 -10.37 -1.25
N THR A 172 6.12 -10.08 -0.69
CA THR A 172 6.00 -9.13 0.44
C THR A 172 6.79 -9.60 1.67
N THR A 173 6.88 -10.91 1.90
CA THR A 173 7.63 -11.48 3.05
C THR A 173 9.15 -11.30 2.93
N LYS A 174 9.63 -10.99 1.74
CA LYS A 174 11.06 -10.78 1.42
C LYS A 174 11.36 -9.34 1.01
N ALA A 175 10.37 -8.45 1.11
CA ALA A 175 10.53 -7.03 0.78
C ALA A 175 11.30 -6.30 1.90
N LYS A 176 12.40 -5.66 1.54
CA LYS A 176 13.24 -4.93 2.49
C LYS A 176 12.46 -3.75 3.11
N GLY A 177 12.58 -3.54 4.41
CA GLY A 177 11.87 -2.47 5.12
C GLY A 177 10.37 -2.74 5.32
N THR A 178 9.89 -3.94 4.96
CA THR A 178 8.52 -4.39 5.21
C THR A 178 8.51 -5.46 6.29
N THR A 179 7.65 -5.31 7.28
CA THR A 179 7.38 -6.31 8.31
C THR A 179 5.99 -6.89 8.11
N CYS A 180 5.92 -8.21 8.05
CA CYS A 180 4.68 -8.99 7.93
C CYS A 180 4.21 -9.43 9.30
N PHE A 181 2.91 -9.40 9.56
CA PHE A 181 2.28 -9.79 10.81
C PHE A 181 1.18 -10.82 10.58
N LEU A 182 1.06 -11.75 11.49
CA LEU A 182 -0.08 -12.65 11.63
C LEU A 182 -0.92 -12.24 12.84
N ALA A 183 -2.24 -12.40 12.70
CA ALA A 183 -3.21 -12.19 13.76
C ALA A 183 -3.86 -13.53 14.13
N PHE A 184 -3.99 -13.81 15.43
CA PHE A 184 -4.48 -15.07 15.98
C PHE A 184 -5.61 -14.84 16.99
N ILE A 185 -6.53 -15.81 17.08
CA ILE A 185 -7.41 -16.04 18.26
C ILE A 185 -7.11 -17.45 18.74
N GLY A 186 -6.52 -17.57 19.95
CA GLY A 186 -5.89 -18.83 20.37
C GLY A 186 -4.78 -19.19 19.37
N ASP A 187 -4.82 -20.43 18.87
CA ASP A 187 -3.85 -20.93 17.89
C ASP A 187 -4.32 -20.73 16.43
N GLU A 188 -5.52 -20.20 16.22
CA GLU A 188 -6.11 -20.06 14.90
C GLU A 188 -5.69 -18.76 14.22
N PRO A 189 -5.02 -18.79 13.04
CA PRO A 189 -4.65 -17.61 12.29
C PRO A 189 -5.88 -17.00 11.62
N ILE A 190 -6.30 -15.82 12.05
CA ILE A 190 -7.53 -15.14 11.61
C ILE A 190 -7.31 -14.12 10.49
N GLY A 191 -6.07 -13.74 10.25
CA GLY A 191 -5.73 -12.73 9.26
C GLY A 191 -4.26 -12.33 9.30
N ALA A 192 -3.91 -11.41 8.42
CA ALA A 192 -2.55 -10.93 8.31
C ALA A 192 -2.49 -9.46 7.84
N CYS A 193 -1.35 -8.81 8.02
CA CYS A 193 -1.14 -7.45 7.58
C CYS A 193 0.35 -7.14 7.43
N THR A 194 0.66 -5.98 6.80
CA THR A 194 2.03 -5.51 6.63
C THR A 194 2.20 -4.06 7.05
N VAL A 195 3.42 -3.69 7.38
CA VAL A 195 3.87 -2.32 7.50
C VAL A 195 5.20 -2.15 6.78
N GLY A 196 5.27 -1.17 5.88
CA GLY A 196 6.52 -0.71 5.27
C GLY A 196 7.02 0.54 5.98
N ILE A 197 8.32 0.62 6.26
CA ILE A 197 8.93 1.79 6.91
C ILE A 197 9.90 2.46 5.94
N SER A 198 9.68 3.75 5.70
CA SER A 198 10.57 4.61 4.91
C SER A 198 10.53 6.04 5.42
N ASP A 199 11.68 6.67 5.60
CA ASP A 199 11.85 8.08 5.99
C ASP A 199 10.98 8.52 7.18
N GLY A 200 10.91 7.67 8.22
CA GLY A 200 10.12 7.94 9.43
C GLY A 200 8.60 7.92 9.24
N VAL A 201 8.13 7.31 8.13
CA VAL A 201 6.72 7.05 7.84
C VAL A 201 6.46 5.56 7.78
N ALA A 202 5.41 5.11 8.45
CA ALA A 202 4.92 3.74 8.39
C ALA A 202 3.72 3.63 7.44
N ALA A 203 3.89 2.94 6.31
CA ALA A 203 2.81 2.66 5.35
C ALA A 203 2.13 1.33 5.73
N LEU A 204 0.88 1.40 6.21
CA LEU A 204 0.09 0.24 6.59
C LEU A 204 -0.65 -0.31 5.37
N SER A 205 -0.37 -1.55 4.99
CA SER A 205 -0.96 -2.19 3.80
C SER A 205 -1.28 -3.66 4.03
N GLY A 206 -1.83 -4.32 3.02
CA GLY A 206 -2.04 -5.76 2.98
C GLY A 206 -2.89 -6.32 4.14
N THR A 207 -3.77 -5.52 4.75
CA THR A 207 -4.58 -5.97 5.88
C THR A 207 -5.76 -6.80 5.39
N SER A 208 -5.85 -8.02 5.83
CA SER A 208 -7.00 -8.88 5.57
C SER A 208 -7.41 -9.68 6.81
N VAL A 209 -8.70 -9.96 6.92
CA VAL A 209 -9.28 -10.84 7.95
C VAL A 209 -10.14 -11.87 7.24
N ARG A 210 -9.95 -13.13 7.57
CA ARG A 210 -10.76 -14.25 7.05
C ARG A 210 -12.25 -14.00 7.35
N PRO A 211 -13.17 -14.27 6.41
CA PRO A 211 -14.58 -13.92 6.52
C PRO A 211 -15.23 -14.35 7.85
N SER A 212 -15.03 -15.59 8.30
CA SER A 212 -15.65 -16.13 9.54
C SER A 212 -15.15 -15.45 10.83
N PHE A 213 -14.04 -14.71 10.77
CA PHE A 213 -13.46 -13.99 11.92
C PHE A 213 -13.70 -12.47 11.88
N ARG A 214 -14.42 -11.97 10.86
CA ARG A 214 -14.79 -10.55 10.80
C ARG A 214 -15.73 -10.16 11.92
N GLY A 215 -15.78 -8.86 12.23
CA GLY A 215 -16.61 -8.34 13.32
C GLY A 215 -16.05 -8.54 14.73
N ARG A 216 -14.92 -9.25 14.88
CA ARG A 216 -14.28 -9.53 16.19
C ARG A 216 -13.12 -8.58 16.53
N GLY A 217 -13.01 -7.43 15.86
CA GLY A 217 -11.97 -6.44 16.16
C GLY A 217 -10.57 -6.74 15.58
N GLY A 218 -10.39 -7.84 14.83
CA GLY A 218 -9.08 -8.27 14.32
C GLY A 218 -8.35 -7.22 13.49
N GLN A 219 -9.06 -6.48 12.62
CA GLN A 219 -8.43 -5.40 11.85
C GLN A 219 -7.94 -4.26 12.76
N GLY A 220 -8.71 -3.90 13.78
CA GLY A 220 -8.31 -2.88 14.76
C GLY A 220 -7.06 -3.30 15.54
N ALA A 221 -7.00 -4.56 16.00
CA ALA A 221 -5.83 -5.12 16.67
C ALA A 221 -4.60 -5.10 15.77
N MET A 222 -4.74 -5.46 14.48
CA MET A 222 -3.67 -5.39 13.49
C MET A 222 -3.21 -3.96 13.21
N ILE A 223 -4.11 -2.96 13.21
CA ILE A 223 -3.73 -1.56 13.11
C ILE A 223 -2.90 -1.17 14.33
N GLN A 224 -3.39 -1.46 15.54
CA GLN A 224 -2.72 -1.08 16.80
C GLN A 224 -1.31 -1.68 16.88
N ALA A 225 -1.16 -2.98 16.60
CA ALA A 225 0.14 -3.64 16.63
C ALA A 225 1.16 -3.01 15.67
N ARG A 226 0.72 -2.64 14.45
CA ARG A 226 1.59 -1.97 13.48
C ARG A 226 1.94 -0.53 13.89
N LEU A 227 1.01 0.19 14.55
CA LEU A 227 1.31 1.50 15.11
C LEU A 227 2.35 1.42 16.23
N ALA A 228 2.24 0.43 17.13
CA ALA A 228 3.22 0.19 18.18
C ALA A 228 4.60 -0.11 17.56
N PHE A 229 4.66 -1.06 16.63
CA PHE A 229 5.89 -1.40 15.92
C PHE A 229 6.51 -0.19 15.20
N ALA A 230 5.71 0.61 14.51
CA ALA A 230 6.16 1.81 13.81
C ALA A 230 6.76 2.85 14.78
N LYS A 231 6.12 3.07 15.93
CA LYS A 231 6.62 3.97 16.97
C LYS A 231 7.95 3.49 17.54
N GLU A 232 8.06 2.22 17.87
CA GLU A 232 9.30 1.58 18.35
C GLU A 232 10.43 1.66 17.31
N SER A 233 10.06 1.63 16.02
CA SER A 233 10.99 1.80 14.89
C SER A 233 11.34 3.26 14.59
N GLY A 234 10.91 4.22 15.42
CA GLY A 234 11.25 5.64 15.29
C GLY A 234 10.43 6.40 14.25
N CYS A 235 9.31 5.85 13.78
CA CYS A 235 8.41 6.57 12.88
C CYS A 235 7.65 7.68 13.63
N ALA A 236 7.47 8.83 12.99
CA ALA A 236 6.63 9.93 13.49
C ALA A 236 5.20 9.86 12.96
N LEU A 237 5.00 9.24 11.79
CA LEU A 237 3.72 9.17 11.09
C LEU A 237 3.41 7.73 10.65
N ALA A 238 2.11 7.42 10.63
CA ALA A 238 1.58 6.26 9.92
C ALA A 238 0.59 6.73 8.84
N CYS A 239 0.53 6.00 7.72
CA CYS A 239 -0.43 6.23 6.65
C CYS A 239 -1.02 4.92 6.13
N SER A 240 -2.18 5.03 5.49
CA SER A 240 -2.86 3.95 4.78
C SER A 240 -3.78 4.54 3.72
N ALA A 241 -4.18 3.77 2.73
CA ALA A 241 -5.17 4.17 1.73
C ALA A 241 -6.38 3.24 1.77
N THR A 242 -7.59 3.79 1.58
CA THR A 242 -8.83 3.02 1.54
C THR A 242 -9.81 3.56 0.51
N VAL A 243 -10.68 2.70 0.02
CA VAL A 243 -11.89 3.13 -0.70
C VAL A 243 -12.83 3.84 0.29
N PRO A 244 -13.51 4.92 -0.12
CA PRO A 244 -14.52 5.59 0.70
C PRO A 244 -15.66 4.64 1.10
N HIS A 245 -16.18 4.83 2.32
CA HIS A 245 -17.28 4.03 2.92
C HIS A 245 -16.99 2.53 3.12
N GLY A 246 -15.75 2.09 2.92
CA GLY A 246 -15.35 0.71 3.24
C GLY A 246 -15.16 0.47 4.75
N HIS A 247 -15.25 -0.78 5.19
CA HIS A 247 -15.00 -1.16 6.59
C HIS A 247 -13.62 -0.70 7.09
N SER A 248 -12.62 -0.72 6.22
CA SER A 248 -11.26 -0.28 6.54
C SER A 248 -11.20 1.19 6.93
N GLN A 249 -11.97 2.06 6.25
CA GLN A 249 -12.09 3.47 6.62
C GLN A 249 -12.55 3.64 8.07
N PHE A 250 -13.66 3.00 8.44
CA PHE A 250 -14.23 3.13 9.79
C PHE A 250 -13.27 2.60 10.87
N ASN A 251 -12.52 1.53 10.57
CA ASN A 251 -11.52 1.02 11.49
C ASN A 251 -10.33 1.99 11.65
N LEU A 252 -9.85 2.61 10.56
CA LEU A 252 -8.82 3.65 10.66
C LEU A 252 -9.30 4.85 11.47
N GLN A 253 -10.54 5.33 11.25
CA GLN A 253 -11.13 6.42 12.03
C GLN A 253 -11.19 6.10 13.53
N LYS A 254 -11.67 4.91 13.90
CA LYS A 254 -11.70 4.44 15.30
C LYS A 254 -10.32 4.37 15.93
N MET A 255 -9.29 4.08 15.12
CA MET A 255 -7.90 4.05 15.54
C MET A 255 -7.21 5.42 15.48
N GLY A 256 -7.99 6.51 15.32
CA GLY A 256 -7.51 7.90 15.39
C GLY A 256 -6.81 8.41 14.13
N PHE A 257 -6.95 7.74 13.01
CA PHE A 257 -6.51 8.29 11.72
C PHE A 257 -7.46 9.39 11.25
N ARG A 258 -6.91 10.38 10.57
CA ARG A 258 -7.64 11.43 9.86
C ARG A 258 -7.34 11.39 8.38
N VAL A 259 -8.26 11.87 7.56
CA VAL A 259 -8.02 12.00 6.11
C VAL A 259 -6.90 13.01 5.88
N ALA A 260 -5.88 12.60 5.14
CA ALA A 260 -4.82 13.49 4.69
C ALA A 260 -5.22 14.17 3.36
N TYR A 261 -5.62 13.38 2.37
CA TYR A 261 -6.06 13.87 1.05
C TYR A 261 -6.77 12.76 0.26
N PRO A 262 -7.56 13.14 -0.77
CA PRO A 262 -8.11 12.19 -1.74
C PRO A 262 -7.05 11.77 -2.77
N LYS A 263 -7.20 10.54 -3.28
CA LYS A 263 -6.38 9.96 -4.34
C LYS A 263 -7.29 9.40 -5.44
N LEU A 264 -6.87 9.49 -6.67
CA LEU A 264 -7.53 8.90 -7.82
C LEU A 264 -6.71 7.73 -8.36
N GLU A 265 -7.40 6.68 -8.77
CA GLU A 265 -6.85 5.68 -9.66
C GLU A 265 -7.41 5.91 -11.06
N MET A 266 -6.54 6.07 -12.02
CA MET A 266 -6.90 6.25 -13.43
C MET A 266 -6.32 5.11 -14.26
N VAL A 267 -7.07 4.66 -15.26
CA VAL A 267 -6.71 3.52 -16.10
C VAL A 267 -6.88 3.82 -17.57
N ARG A 268 -6.01 3.21 -18.38
CA ARG A 268 -6.09 3.21 -19.83
C ARG A 268 -5.87 1.79 -20.38
N GLY A 269 -6.63 1.42 -21.43
CA GLY A 269 -6.45 0.13 -22.11
C GLY A 269 -7.17 -1.06 -21.43
N LEU A 270 -8.30 -0.79 -20.75
CA LEU A 270 -9.27 -1.82 -20.35
C LEU A 270 -10.11 -2.25 -21.56
#